data_46ab18f7fc8ea4f073b4c8855d7e3780
#
_entry.id   46ab18f7fc8ea4f073b4c8855d7e3780
#
_cell.length_a   1.000
_cell.length_b   1.000
_cell.length_c   1.000
_cell.angle_alpha   90.00
_cell.angle_beta   90.00
_cell.angle_gamma   90.00
#
_symmetry.space_group_name_H-M   'P 1'
#
loop_
_entity.id
_entity.type
_entity.pdbx_description
1 polymer ?
#
loop_
_entity_poly.entity_id
_entity_poly.type
_entity_poly.pdbx_seq_one_letter_code
_entity_poly.pdbx_strand_id
1 'polypeptide(L)'
;MRYTISEMASLLGVTTHTLRYYEKMGLIHPEVNEDTGYRYYTVTDTRRFNLCRELRAAELSLEECRELIGAPTVEQSDAMFNHQIAQLRRRQVLDELAIRFLEHKREQYRTLEQNAGRIWVQNFPEMWRLTFSQEEAADRDKELQQEKAEWLECMPATRWVSRLPRRVMEQFRVGRNEYDYGLMIEADAARRLGLKRTKHVEVVCGGDYLTTIWKKDYRGSFGWDSLDDLHAEIVQCGFRAVGETFSSIVASREQPDGSIVNYHLTRTKIYT
;
A
#
# COMPACT_ATOMS: atom_id res chain seq x y z
N MET A 1 -1.50 -48.16 14.25
CA MET A 1 -2.86 -47.78 13.83
C MET A 1 -2.78 -47.30 12.41
N ARG A 2 -3.56 -47.90 11.53
CA ARG A 2 -3.59 -47.63 10.10
C ARG A 2 -4.99 -47.14 9.73
N TYR A 3 -5.08 -46.16 8.88
CA TYR A 3 -6.34 -45.55 8.42
C TYR A 3 -6.43 -45.66 6.89
N THR A 4 -7.59 -45.96 6.39
CA THR A 4 -7.91 -45.75 4.97
C THR A 4 -7.93 -44.24 4.64
N ILE A 5 -7.89 -43.87 3.37
CA ILE A 5 -7.97 -42.47 2.97
C ILE A 5 -9.24 -41.78 3.46
N SER A 6 -10.37 -42.51 3.48
CA SER A 6 -11.66 -41.96 3.93
C SER A 6 -11.68 -41.73 5.44
N GLU A 7 -11.15 -42.68 6.23
CA GLU A 7 -11.03 -42.54 7.68
C GLU A 7 -10.09 -41.42 8.06
N MET A 8 -8.92 -41.30 7.38
CA MET A 8 -7.97 -40.23 7.58
C MET A 8 -8.58 -38.86 7.23
N ALA A 9 -9.30 -38.79 6.09
CA ALA A 9 -9.99 -37.57 5.68
C ALA A 9 -11.03 -37.12 6.70
N SER A 10 -11.84 -38.07 7.19
CA SER A 10 -12.83 -37.85 8.26
C SER A 10 -12.17 -37.39 9.57
N LEU A 11 -11.10 -38.09 10.00
CA LEU A 11 -10.35 -37.75 11.21
C LEU A 11 -9.79 -36.33 11.20
N LEU A 12 -9.27 -35.89 10.04
CA LEU A 12 -8.63 -34.58 9.85
C LEU A 12 -9.60 -33.47 9.43
N GLY A 13 -10.86 -33.82 9.14
CA GLY A 13 -11.87 -32.87 8.67
C GLY A 13 -11.53 -32.28 7.29
N VAL A 14 -11.03 -33.10 6.37
CA VAL A 14 -10.63 -32.68 5.01
C VAL A 14 -11.19 -33.64 3.96
N THR A 15 -11.04 -33.30 2.69
CA THR A 15 -11.41 -34.18 1.58
C THR A 15 -10.29 -35.20 1.28
N THR A 16 -10.65 -36.34 0.70
CA THR A 16 -9.67 -37.30 0.18
C THR A 16 -8.80 -36.69 -0.93
N HIS A 17 -9.32 -35.74 -1.67
CA HIS A 17 -8.56 -34.96 -2.66
C HIS A 17 -7.44 -34.16 -2.01
N THR A 18 -7.72 -33.52 -0.87
CA THR A 18 -6.70 -32.79 -0.09
C THR A 18 -5.56 -33.73 0.33
N LEU A 19 -5.88 -34.91 0.85
CA LEU A 19 -4.85 -35.88 1.26
C LEU A 19 -3.99 -36.33 0.07
N ARG A 20 -4.59 -36.63 -1.09
CA ARG A 20 -3.84 -36.96 -2.33
C ARG A 20 -2.95 -35.83 -2.80
N TYR A 21 -3.39 -34.59 -2.64
CA TYR A 21 -2.57 -33.43 -2.96
C TYR A 21 -1.36 -33.31 -2.03
N TYR A 22 -1.54 -33.51 -0.71
CA TYR A 22 -0.44 -33.51 0.25
C TYR A 22 0.54 -34.68 0.05
N GLU A 23 0.04 -35.85 -0.35
CA GLU A 23 0.86 -36.97 -0.80
C GLU A 23 1.70 -36.61 -2.04
N LYS A 24 1.07 -36.02 -3.06
CA LYS A 24 1.75 -35.53 -4.27
C LYS A 24 2.83 -34.51 -3.96
N MET A 25 2.60 -33.65 -2.98
CA MET A 25 3.58 -32.65 -2.52
C MET A 25 4.68 -33.24 -1.63
N GLY A 26 4.62 -34.52 -1.31
CA GLY A 26 5.60 -35.21 -0.48
C GLY A 26 5.55 -34.83 1.01
N LEU A 27 4.41 -34.36 1.49
CA LEU A 27 4.18 -33.97 2.89
C LEU A 27 3.76 -35.15 3.75
N ILE A 28 3.02 -36.11 3.19
CA ILE A 28 2.59 -37.34 3.82
C ILE A 28 2.97 -38.52 2.91
N HIS A 29 3.25 -39.68 3.52
CA HIS A 29 3.77 -40.86 2.82
C HIS A 29 2.99 -42.12 3.24
N PRO A 30 1.76 -42.34 2.67
CA PRO A 30 0.98 -43.51 3.00
C PRO A 30 1.70 -44.79 2.55
N GLU A 31 1.53 -45.84 3.33
CA GLU A 31 1.94 -47.18 2.96
C GLU A 31 1.01 -47.70 1.84
N VAL A 32 1.56 -48.16 0.75
CA VAL A 32 0.79 -48.79 -0.33
C VAL A 32 0.88 -50.28 -0.18
N ASN A 33 -0.28 -50.95 -0.10
CA ASN A 33 -0.34 -52.41 -0.14
C ASN A 33 0.02 -52.89 -1.54
N GLU A 34 1.04 -53.71 -1.68
CA GLU A 34 1.57 -54.16 -2.97
C GLU A 34 0.59 -55.03 -3.75
N ASP A 35 -0.25 -55.84 -3.06
CA ASP A 35 -1.18 -56.77 -3.66
C ASP A 35 -2.47 -56.07 -4.15
N THR A 36 -2.93 -55.06 -3.43
CA THR A 36 -4.25 -54.42 -3.65
C THR A 36 -4.16 -53.01 -4.19
N GLY A 37 -2.98 -52.36 -4.08
CA GLY A 37 -2.78 -50.95 -4.41
C GLY A 37 -3.44 -49.96 -3.41
N TYR A 38 -4.05 -50.49 -2.30
CA TYR A 38 -4.71 -49.65 -1.31
C TYR A 38 -3.68 -48.88 -0.47
N ARG A 39 -4.01 -47.58 -0.19
CA ARG A 39 -3.22 -46.67 0.63
C ARG A 39 -3.67 -46.72 2.06
N TYR A 40 -2.72 -46.89 2.97
CA TYR A 40 -2.93 -46.81 4.39
C TYR A 40 -2.10 -45.70 5.01
N TYR A 41 -2.76 -44.82 5.73
CA TYR A 41 -2.15 -43.69 6.42
C TYR A 41 -1.87 -44.06 7.89
N THR A 42 -0.79 -43.51 8.42
CA THR A 42 -0.31 -43.81 9.78
C THR A 42 -0.51 -42.62 10.70
N VAL A 43 -0.27 -42.82 12.00
CA VAL A 43 -0.22 -41.72 13.00
C VAL A 43 0.87 -40.68 12.62
N THR A 44 1.95 -41.13 11.97
CA THR A 44 3.01 -40.22 11.50
C THR A 44 2.48 -39.27 10.42
N ASP A 45 1.69 -39.79 9.50
CA ASP A 45 1.05 -38.95 8.44
C ASP A 45 0.09 -37.95 9.05
N THR A 46 -0.70 -38.37 10.06
CA THR A 46 -1.57 -37.47 10.83
C THR A 46 -0.80 -36.32 11.47
N ARG A 47 0.33 -36.62 12.12
CA ARG A 47 1.18 -35.63 12.77
C ARG A 47 1.79 -34.66 11.74
N ARG A 48 2.33 -35.17 10.64
CA ARG A 48 2.90 -34.36 9.54
C ARG A 48 1.83 -33.44 8.92
N PHE A 49 0.65 -33.98 8.68
CA PHE A 49 -0.47 -33.19 8.15
C PHE A 49 -0.85 -32.04 9.08
N ASN A 50 -1.01 -32.33 10.40
CA ASN A 50 -1.38 -31.30 11.37
C ASN A 50 -0.27 -30.25 11.53
N LEU A 51 0.99 -30.63 11.59
CA LEU A 51 2.11 -29.68 11.62
C LEU A 51 2.11 -28.79 10.37
N CYS A 52 1.91 -29.38 9.19
CA CYS A 52 1.79 -28.58 7.97
C CYS A 52 0.60 -27.62 8.04
N ARG A 53 -0.54 -28.02 8.60
CA ARG A 53 -1.71 -27.17 8.80
C ARG A 53 -1.42 -25.98 9.72
N GLU A 54 -0.68 -26.21 10.82
CA GLU A 54 -0.23 -25.14 11.73
C GLU A 54 0.68 -24.15 11.02
N LEU A 55 1.67 -24.64 10.28
CA LEU A 55 2.59 -23.80 9.50
C LEU A 55 1.83 -23.02 8.39
N ARG A 56 0.89 -23.65 7.70
CA ARG A 56 0.01 -23.01 6.72
C ARG A 56 -0.90 -21.94 7.32
N ALA A 57 -1.35 -22.12 8.56
CA ALA A 57 -2.11 -21.09 9.27
C ALA A 57 -1.26 -19.84 9.59
N ALA A 58 0.07 -20.01 9.68
CA ALA A 58 1.03 -18.92 9.74
C ALA A 58 1.50 -18.42 8.36
N GLU A 59 0.77 -18.79 7.29
CA GLU A 59 0.95 -18.36 5.90
C GLU A 59 2.23 -18.90 5.20
N LEU A 60 2.96 -19.87 5.77
CA LEU A 60 4.03 -20.53 5.03
C LEU A 60 3.46 -21.27 3.80
N SER A 61 4.19 -21.32 2.70
CA SER A 61 3.83 -22.11 1.51
C SER A 61 3.90 -23.62 1.80
N LEU A 62 3.27 -24.45 0.97
CA LEU A 62 3.39 -25.90 1.11
C LEU A 62 4.83 -26.39 0.87
N GLU A 63 5.59 -25.67 0.04
CA GLU A 63 7.01 -25.95 -0.22
C GLU A 63 7.85 -25.72 1.05
N GLU A 64 7.68 -24.56 1.69
CA GLU A 64 8.33 -24.24 2.97
C GLU A 64 7.92 -25.23 4.08
N CYS A 65 6.64 -25.63 4.13
CA CYS A 65 6.18 -26.67 5.06
C CYS A 65 6.91 -28.00 4.80
N ARG A 66 7.08 -28.38 3.54
CA ARG A 66 7.80 -29.61 3.17
C ARG A 66 9.26 -29.57 3.59
N GLU A 67 9.92 -28.43 3.38
CA GLU A 67 11.31 -28.23 3.80
C GLU A 67 11.45 -28.31 5.32
N LEU A 68 10.58 -27.65 6.07
CA LEU A 68 10.59 -27.69 7.54
C LEU A 68 10.30 -29.09 8.12
N ILE A 69 9.42 -29.87 7.48
CA ILE A 69 9.12 -31.24 7.87
C ILE A 69 10.22 -32.21 7.46
N GLY A 70 11.00 -31.86 6.42
CA GLY A 70 12.09 -32.67 5.86
C GLY A 70 13.38 -32.68 6.65
N ALA A 71 13.38 -32.21 7.91
CA ALA A 71 14.54 -32.13 8.81
C ALA A 71 15.63 -31.13 8.37
N PRO A 72 15.31 -29.85 8.22
CA PRO A 72 16.30 -28.80 7.96
C PRO A 72 17.24 -28.63 9.14
N THR A 73 18.39 -27.97 8.93
CA THR A 73 19.23 -27.52 10.05
C THR A 73 18.52 -26.45 10.86
N VAL A 74 18.98 -26.21 12.08
CA VAL A 74 18.44 -25.15 12.95
C VAL A 74 18.54 -23.78 12.24
N GLU A 75 19.68 -23.51 11.61
CA GLU A 75 19.95 -22.26 10.91
C GLU A 75 18.99 -22.05 9.71
N GLN A 76 18.69 -23.12 8.98
CA GLN A 76 17.73 -23.08 7.87
C GLN A 76 16.32 -22.79 8.37
N SER A 77 15.89 -23.48 9.44
CA SER A 77 14.59 -23.25 10.06
C SER A 77 14.45 -21.84 10.60
N ASP A 78 15.46 -21.33 11.28
CA ASP A 78 15.49 -19.96 11.82
C ASP A 78 15.41 -18.92 10.69
N ALA A 79 16.13 -19.12 9.59
CA ALA A 79 16.07 -18.21 8.45
C ALA A 79 14.65 -18.15 7.85
N MET A 80 13.99 -19.29 7.68
CA MET A 80 12.60 -19.37 7.15
C MET A 80 11.61 -18.70 8.10
N PHE A 81 11.68 -19.01 9.41
CA PHE A 81 10.79 -18.39 10.38
C PHE A 81 11.01 -16.88 10.49
N ASN A 82 12.27 -16.41 10.52
CA ASN A 82 12.57 -14.99 10.56
C ASN A 82 12.07 -14.26 9.32
N HIS A 83 12.18 -14.88 8.14
CA HIS A 83 11.62 -14.34 6.91
C HIS A 83 10.10 -14.18 7.02
N GLN A 84 9.37 -15.23 7.42
CA GLN A 84 7.92 -15.20 7.56
C GLN A 84 7.45 -14.22 8.64
N ILE A 85 8.13 -14.16 9.78
CA ILE A 85 7.85 -13.17 10.83
C ILE A 85 8.00 -11.74 10.30
N ALA A 86 9.05 -11.46 9.52
CA ALA A 86 9.25 -10.13 8.91
C ALA A 86 8.11 -9.79 7.94
N GLN A 87 7.65 -10.74 7.12
CA GLN A 87 6.52 -10.57 6.22
C GLN A 87 5.23 -10.24 6.96
N LEU A 88 4.90 -11.01 8.00
CA LEU A 88 3.72 -10.80 8.82
C LEU A 88 3.76 -9.44 9.55
N ARG A 89 4.92 -9.04 10.07
CA ARG A 89 5.10 -7.72 10.70
C ARG A 89 4.90 -6.58 9.70
N ARG A 90 5.46 -6.71 8.49
CA ARG A 90 5.26 -5.72 7.42
C ARG A 90 3.77 -5.62 7.05
N ARG A 91 3.09 -6.75 6.91
CA ARG A 91 1.65 -6.80 6.62
C ARG A 91 0.83 -6.17 7.74
N GLN A 92 1.13 -6.47 9.01
CA GLN A 92 0.47 -5.84 10.15
C GLN A 92 0.56 -4.30 10.10
N VAL A 93 1.73 -3.75 9.73
CA VAL A 93 1.89 -2.30 9.53
C VAL A 93 1.02 -1.80 8.38
N LEU A 94 0.98 -2.50 7.25
CA LEU A 94 0.13 -2.13 6.11
C LEU A 94 -1.36 -2.16 6.46
N ASP A 95 -1.82 -3.19 7.19
CA ASP A 95 -3.22 -3.31 7.63
C ASP A 95 -3.59 -2.16 8.58
N GLU A 96 -2.73 -1.82 9.55
CA GLU A 96 -2.92 -0.67 10.44
C GLU A 96 -3.05 0.65 9.66
N LEU A 97 -2.17 0.86 8.67
CA LEU A 97 -2.19 2.06 7.84
C LEU A 97 -3.42 2.10 6.92
N ALA A 98 -3.87 0.94 6.43
CA ALA A 98 -5.09 0.82 5.63
C ALA A 98 -6.34 1.15 6.46
N ILE A 99 -6.43 0.67 7.70
CA ILE A 99 -7.51 1.00 8.62
C ILE A 99 -7.54 2.52 8.86
N ARG A 100 -6.41 3.12 9.21
CA ARG A 100 -6.29 4.58 9.43
C ARG A 100 -6.68 5.38 8.17
N PHE A 101 -6.26 4.91 6.99
CA PHE A 101 -6.66 5.51 5.72
C PHE A 101 -8.18 5.49 5.53
N LEU A 102 -8.84 4.35 5.79
CA LEU A 102 -10.29 4.22 5.64
C LEU A 102 -11.05 5.07 6.66
N GLU A 103 -10.58 5.15 7.90
CA GLU A 103 -11.16 6.02 8.93
C GLU A 103 -11.07 7.50 8.52
N HIS A 104 -9.91 7.92 8.03
CA HIS A 104 -9.72 9.28 7.51
C HIS A 104 -10.59 9.56 6.28
N LYS A 105 -10.67 8.61 5.34
CA LYS A 105 -11.55 8.71 4.17
C LYS A 105 -13.00 8.83 4.56
N ARG A 106 -13.46 8.02 5.51
CA ARG A 106 -14.83 8.08 6.02
C ARG A 106 -15.17 9.49 6.54
N GLU A 107 -14.27 10.10 7.30
CA GLU A 107 -14.47 11.44 7.81
C GLU A 107 -14.42 12.51 6.71
N GLN A 108 -13.47 12.40 5.79
CA GLN A 108 -13.41 13.28 4.62
C GLN A 108 -14.71 13.24 3.80
N TYR A 109 -15.27 12.04 3.56
CA TYR A 109 -16.51 11.91 2.79
C TYR A 109 -17.73 12.45 3.51
N ARG A 110 -17.78 12.36 4.85
CA ARG A 110 -18.86 12.94 5.67
C ARG A 110 -18.87 14.45 5.63
N THR A 111 -17.70 15.05 5.62
CA THR A 111 -17.52 16.52 5.73
C THR A 111 -17.19 17.17 4.38
N LEU A 112 -17.19 16.40 3.29
CA LEU A 112 -16.69 16.82 1.98
C LEU A 112 -17.38 18.10 1.47
N GLU A 113 -18.71 18.11 1.44
CA GLU A 113 -19.48 19.26 0.97
C GLU A 113 -19.38 20.48 1.91
N GLN A 114 -19.27 20.23 3.20
CA GLN A 114 -19.12 21.29 4.20
C GLN A 114 -17.76 21.96 4.12
N ASN A 115 -16.73 21.22 3.74
CA ASN A 115 -15.35 21.69 3.65
C ASN A 115 -14.98 22.17 2.23
N ALA A 116 -15.81 21.90 1.23
CA ALA A 116 -15.57 22.40 -0.13
C ALA A 116 -15.63 23.93 -0.15
N GLY A 117 -14.57 24.56 -0.66
CA GLY A 117 -14.41 26.02 -0.69
C GLY A 117 -13.98 26.66 0.62
N ARG A 118 -13.81 25.88 1.70
CA ARG A 118 -13.26 26.41 2.95
C ARG A 118 -11.74 26.33 2.95
N ILE A 119 -11.12 27.30 3.64
CA ILE A 119 -9.69 27.30 3.91
C ILE A 119 -9.48 27.17 5.43
N TRP A 120 -8.52 26.32 5.81
CA TRP A 120 -8.11 26.17 7.20
C TRP A 120 -6.61 25.90 7.29
N VAL A 121 -6.02 26.18 8.44
CA VAL A 121 -4.63 25.80 8.74
C VAL A 121 -4.64 24.43 9.38
N GLN A 122 -3.77 23.54 8.91
CA GLN A 122 -3.60 22.20 9.44
C GLN A 122 -2.13 21.85 9.56
N ASN A 123 -1.74 21.29 10.71
CA ASN A 123 -0.40 20.77 10.90
C ASN A 123 -0.26 19.40 10.23
N PHE A 124 0.81 19.25 9.46
CA PHE A 124 1.17 17.98 8.79
C PHE A 124 2.48 17.46 9.32
N PRO A 125 2.64 16.12 9.40
CA PRO A 125 3.91 15.49 9.75
C PRO A 125 4.94 15.64 8.63
N GLU A 126 6.17 15.29 8.94
CA GLU A 126 7.21 15.09 7.92
C GLU A 126 6.77 14.01 6.92
N MET A 127 6.91 14.30 5.64
CA MET A 127 6.55 13.38 4.55
C MET A 127 7.80 13.02 3.74
N TRP A 128 7.82 11.81 3.20
CA TRP A 128 8.74 11.44 2.14
C TRP A 128 8.00 11.46 0.80
N ARG A 129 8.69 11.92 -0.21
CA ARG A 129 8.14 12.01 -1.56
C ARG A 129 9.10 11.42 -2.58
N LEU A 130 8.60 10.47 -3.36
CA LEU A 130 9.28 9.92 -4.53
C LEU A 130 8.77 10.67 -5.76
N THR A 131 9.66 11.44 -6.41
CA THR A 131 9.32 12.33 -7.53
C THR A 131 9.44 11.59 -8.85
N PHE A 132 8.44 11.77 -9.73
CA PHE A 132 8.48 11.32 -11.11
C PHE A 132 8.58 12.53 -12.03
N SER A 133 9.52 12.51 -12.97
CA SER A 133 9.56 13.48 -14.05
C SER A 133 8.49 13.12 -15.10
N GLN A 134 7.91 14.13 -15.74
CA GLN A 134 7.07 13.94 -16.92
C GLN A 134 7.90 13.64 -18.19
N GLU A 135 9.22 13.71 -18.10
CA GLU A 135 10.11 13.46 -19.21
C GLU A 135 10.34 11.96 -19.44
N GLU A 136 10.43 11.54 -20.70
CA GLU A 136 10.74 10.16 -21.11
C GLU A 136 12.05 9.61 -20.49
N ALA A 137 12.93 10.48 -20.01
CA ALA A 137 14.17 10.11 -19.34
C ALA A 137 13.93 9.37 -18.01
N ALA A 138 12.86 9.68 -17.29
CA ALA A 138 12.53 9.02 -16.01
C ALA A 138 12.14 7.55 -16.20
N ASP A 139 11.55 7.20 -17.34
CA ASP A 139 11.18 5.81 -17.64
C ASP A 139 12.40 4.92 -17.92
N ARG A 140 13.57 5.48 -18.13
CA ARG A 140 14.83 4.77 -18.39
C ARG A 140 15.65 4.50 -17.12
N ASP A 141 15.35 5.16 -16.02
CA ASP A 141 16.05 4.93 -14.74
C ASP A 141 15.47 3.67 -14.04
N LYS A 142 16.20 2.57 -14.16
CA LYS A 142 15.78 1.27 -13.57
C LYS A 142 15.69 1.32 -12.04
N GLU A 143 16.53 2.09 -11.37
CA GLU A 143 16.49 2.24 -9.91
C GLU A 143 15.20 2.94 -9.50
N LEU A 144 14.84 4.04 -10.18
CA LEU A 144 13.59 4.75 -9.94
C LEU A 144 12.37 3.87 -10.21
N GLN A 145 12.38 3.05 -11.27
CA GLN A 145 11.26 2.14 -11.56
C GLN A 145 11.10 1.06 -10.48
N GLN A 146 12.19 0.54 -9.97
CA GLN A 146 12.14 -0.43 -8.86
C GLN A 146 11.62 0.21 -7.58
N GLU A 147 12.12 1.40 -7.22
CA GLU A 147 11.63 2.16 -6.06
C GLU A 147 10.13 2.48 -6.20
N LYS A 148 9.71 2.89 -7.39
CA LYS A 148 8.29 3.14 -7.69
C LYS A 148 7.43 1.90 -7.43
N ALA A 149 7.87 0.72 -7.86
CA ALA A 149 7.16 -0.53 -7.61
C ALA A 149 7.04 -0.82 -6.11
N GLU A 150 8.13 -0.69 -5.34
CA GLU A 150 8.15 -0.87 -3.89
C GLU A 150 7.19 0.10 -3.17
N TRP A 151 7.15 1.37 -3.61
CA TRP A 151 6.26 2.37 -3.04
C TRP A 151 4.79 2.11 -3.38
N LEU A 152 4.50 1.62 -4.59
CA LEU A 152 3.14 1.26 -5.01
C LEU A 152 2.58 0.08 -4.22
N GLU A 153 3.41 -0.89 -3.84
CA GLU A 153 3.02 -1.99 -2.95
C GLU A 153 2.63 -1.51 -1.54
N CYS A 154 3.04 -0.31 -1.15
CA CYS A 154 2.68 0.29 0.14
C CYS A 154 1.36 1.06 0.11
N MET A 155 0.59 1.05 -0.98
CA MET A 155 -0.75 1.65 -0.97
C MET A 155 -1.68 0.93 0.02
N PRO A 156 -2.58 1.66 0.70
CA PRO A 156 -2.90 3.09 0.58
C PRO A 156 -2.06 4.03 1.46
N ALA A 157 -1.00 3.55 2.12
CA ALA A 157 -0.11 4.41 2.91
C ALA A 157 0.63 5.42 2.02
N THR A 158 1.07 5.00 0.83
CA THR A 158 1.54 5.89 -0.24
C THR A 158 0.36 6.43 -1.04
N ARG A 159 0.46 7.66 -1.53
CA ARG A 159 -0.58 8.33 -2.32
C ARG A 159 0.03 9.12 -3.48
N TRP A 160 -0.68 9.13 -4.60
CA TRP A 160 -0.36 10.02 -5.71
C TRP A 160 -0.63 11.46 -5.34
N VAL A 161 0.36 12.33 -5.58
CA VAL A 161 0.30 13.74 -5.27
C VAL A 161 0.95 14.53 -6.41
N SER A 162 0.26 15.57 -6.86
CA SER A 162 0.82 16.59 -7.73
C SER A 162 1.48 17.67 -6.89
N ARG A 163 2.58 18.22 -7.35
CA ARG A 163 3.30 19.31 -6.69
C ARG A 163 3.51 20.48 -7.63
N LEU A 164 3.26 21.68 -7.11
CA LEU A 164 3.82 22.92 -7.64
C LEU A 164 5.08 23.25 -6.82
N PRO A 165 6.25 23.24 -7.44
CA PRO A 165 7.49 23.58 -6.76
C PRO A 165 7.46 24.99 -6.17
N ARG A 166 8.24 25.23 -5.11
CA ARG A 166 8.35 26.54 -4.44
C ARG A 166 8.64 27.68 -5.45
N ARG A 167 9.58 27.46 -6.39
CA ARG A 167 9.92 28.46 -7.44
C ARG A 167 8.71 28.90 -8.25
N VAL A 168 7.78 27.98 -8.52
CA VAL A 168 6.54 28.27 -9.26
C VAL A 168 5.59 29.09 -8.41
N MET A 169 5.49 28.78 -7.12
CA MET A 169 4.66 29.53 -6.16
C MET A 169 5.18 30.95 -5.94
N GLU A 170 6.50 31.18 -5.95
CA GLU A 170 7.12 32.50 -5.84
C GLU A 170 6.93 33.36 -7.10
N GLN A 171 6.82 32.74 -8.27
CA GLN A 171 6.67 33.39 -9.56
C GLN A 171 5.35 33.02 -10.24
N PHE A 172 4.32 32.81 -9.43
CA PHE A 172 3.03 32.30 -9.87
C PHE A 172 2.48 33.11 -11.05
N ARG A 173 2.11 32.39 -12.13
CA ARG A 173 1.53 32.97 -13.35
C ARG A 173 0.19 32.30 -13.62
N VAL A 174 -0.85 33.08 -13.75
CA VAL A 174 -2.18 32.60 -14.13
C VAL A 174 -2.13 31.74 -15.39
N GLY A 175 -2.62 30.51 -15.31
CA GLY A 175 -2.79 29.60 -16.44
C GLY A 175 -1.50 28.96 -17.00
N ARG A 176 -0.32 29.17 -16.41
CA ARG A 176 0.97 28.59 -16.89
C ARG A 176 1.88 28.24 -15.75
N ASN A 177 1.64 27.09 -15.11
CA ASN A 177 2.48 26.63 -14.02
C ASN A 177 3.04 25.23 -14.30
N GLU A 178 4.34 25.06 -14.07
CA GLU A 178 4.98 23.76 -14.12
C GLU A 178 4.64 22.97 -12.87
N TYR A 179 4.33 21.71 -13.03
CA TYR A 179 4.06 20.79 -11.93
C TYR A 179 4.69 19.43 -12.19
N ASP A 180 4.89 18.69 -11.15
CA ASP A 180 5.34 17.31 -11.21
C ASP A 180 4.42 16.36 -10.42
N TYR A 181 4.59 15.07 -10.64
CA TYR A 181 3.87 14.02 -9.94
C TYR A 181 4.83 13.20 -9.08
N GLY A 182 4.30 12.61 -8.03
CA GLY A 182 5.04 11.70 -7.19
C GLY A 182 4.14 10.89 -6.28
N LEU A 183 4.75 9.94 -5.60
CA LEU A 183 4.15 9.26 -4.47
C LEU A 183 4.60 9.94 -3.18
N MET A 184 3.71 10.05 -2.21
CA MET A 184 3.99 10.66 -0.91
C MET A 184 3.49 9.74 0.20
N ILE A 185 4.28 9.67 1.29
CA ILE A 185 3.99 8.87 2.48
C ILE A 185 4.47 9.62 3.73
N GLU A 186 3.81 9.41 4.87
CA GLU A 186 4.32 9.89 6.16
C GLU A 186 5.69 9.26 6.47
N ALA A 187 6.65 10.07 6.91
CA ALA A 187 8.03 9.60 7.15
C ALA A 187 8.11 8.47 8.18
N ASP A 188 7.25 8.49 9.21
CA ASP A 188 7.14 7.40 10.18
C ASP A 188 6.65 6.10 9.53
N ALA A 189 5.59 6.19 8.74
CA ALA A 189 5.06 5.04 8.01
C ALA A 189 6.11 4.47 7.03
N ALA A 190 6.85 5.32 6.33
CA ALA A 190 7.93 4.91 5.43
C ALA A 190 9.02 4.11 6.16
N ARG A 191 9.46 4.60 7.32
CA ARG A 191 10.46 3.90 8.17
C ARG A 191 9.93 2.55 8.67
N ARG A 192 8.69 2.50 9.14
CA ARG A 192 8.05 1.26 9.62
C ARG A 192 7.89 0.22 8.51
N LEU A 193 7.68 0.65 7.28
CA LEU A 193 7.59 -0.21 6.09
C LEU A 193 8.96 -0.57 5.49
N GLY A 194 10.06 -0.03 6.03
CA GLY A 194 11.42 -0.30 5.57
C GLY A 194 11.80 0.39 4.26
N LEU A 195 11.03 1.40 3.83
CA LEU A 195 11.39 2.22 2.67
C LEU A 195 12.69 2.99 2.95
N LYS A 196 13.53 3.13 1.94
CA LYS A 196 14.83 3.79 2.07
C LYS A 196 14.78 5.22 1.51
N ARG A 197 15.55 6.11 2.12
CA ARG A 197 15.84 7.43 1.55
C ARG A 197 16.97 7.28 0.53
N THR A 198 16.60 7.30 -0.72
CA THR A 198 17.52 7.28 -1.86
C THR A 198 17.71 8.68 -2.42
N LYS A 199 18.48 8.80 -3.49
CA LYS A 199 18.64 10.07 -4.25
C LYS A 199 17.34 10.59 -4.86
N HIS A 200 16.34 9.70 -5.07
CA HIS A 200 15.05 10.05 -5.68
C HIS A 200 13.98 10.44 -4.63
N VAL A 201 14.29 10.27 -3.34
CA VAL A 201 13.35 10.54 -2.24
C VAL A 201 13.67 11.88 -1.60
N GLU A 202 12.74 12.81 -1.74
CA GLU A 202 12.76 14.10 -1.10
C GLU A 202 12.09 14.05 0.27
N VAL A 203 12.56 14.88 1.20
CA VAL A 203 11.90 15.10 2.48
C VAL A 203 11.10 16.40 2.42
N VAL A 204 9.80 16.27 2.61
CA VAL A 204 8.88 17.40 2.75
C VAL A 204 8.70 17.70 4.23
N CYS A 205 9.18 18.85 4.67
CA CYS A 205 9.13 19.23 6.08
C CYS A 205 7.69 19.33 6.59
N GLY A 206 7.46 18.77 7.77
CA GLY A 206 6.22 18.96 8.51
C GLY A 206 5.98 20.43 8.92
N GLY A 207 4.85 20.70 9.53
CA GLY A 207 4.44 22.01 10.05
C GLY A 207 3.09 22.45 9.53
N ASP A 208 2.84 23.76 9.54
CA ASP A 208 1.52 24.30 9.21
C ASP A 208 1.37 24.53 7.71
N TYR A 209 0.24 24.05 7.21
CA TYR A 209 -0.17 24.17 5.83
C TYR A 209 -1.56 24.79 5.74
N LEU A 210 -1.70 25.73 4.86
CA LEU A 210 -3.00 26.19 4.42
C LEU A 210 -3.62 25.09 3.58
N THR A 211 -4.81 24.66 3.98
CA THR A 211 -5.49 23.49 3.37
C THR A 211 -6.84 23.94 2.85
N THR A 212 -7.22 23.43 1.67
CA THR A 212 -8.55 23.63 1.11
C THR A 212 -8.99 22.40 0.33
N ILE A 213 -10.31 22.20 0.25
CA ILE A 213 -10.95 21.26 -0.68
C ILE A 213 -11.72 22.08 -1.69
N TRP A 214 -11.43 21.90 -2.97
CA TRP A 214 -12.13 22.57 -4.03
C TRP A 214 -12.64 21.57 -5.08
N LYS A 215 -13.74 21.94 -5.75
CA LYS A 215 -14.41 21.13 -6.75
C LYS A 215 -13.95 21.55 -8.15
N LYS A 216 -13.71 20.57 -9.02
CA LYS A 216 -13.50 20.80 -10.44
C LYS A 216 -14.33 19.86 -11.28
N ASP A 217 -15.11 20.43 -12.20
CA ASP A 217 -15.82 19.71 -13.24
C ASP A 217 -14.87 19.53 -14.45
N TYR A 218 -14.63 18.28 -14.82
CA TYR A 218 -13.76 17.95 -15.96
C TYR A 218 -14.58 17.81 -17.22
N ARG A 219 -14.72 18.91 -17.95
CA ARG A 219 -15.21 18.93 -19.34
C ARG A 219 -14.08 19.12 -20.35
N GLY A 220 -12.83 18.86 -19.98
CA GLY A 220 -11.66 19.10 -20.84
C GLY A 220 -10.37 18.55 -20.25
N SER A 221 -9.22 18.97 -20.82
CA SER A 221 -7.91 18.58 -20.34
C SER A 221 -7.64 19.05 -18.91
N PHE A 222 -6.87 18.26 -18.17
CA PHE A 222 -6.39 18.63 -16.85
C PHE A 222 -5.68 19.99 -16.89
N GLY A 223 -6.23 20.98 -16.23
CA GLY A 223 -5.66 22.32 -16.14
C GLY A 223 -5.58 22.80 -14.69
N TRP A 224 -4.53 23.52 -14.36
CA TRP A 224 -4.29 24.10 -13.04
C TRP A 224 -5.01 25.45 -12.83
N ASP A 225 -5.96 25.81 -13.70
CA ASP A 225 -6.71 27.08 -13.66
C ASP A 225 -7.35 27.35 -12.28
N SER A 226 -7.59 26.30 -11.51
CA SER A 226 -8.15 26.38 -10.15
C SER A 226 -7.13 26.76 -9.08
N LEU A 227 -5.83 26.76 -9.39
CA LEU A 227 -4.82 27.27 -8.47
C LEU A 227 -4.73 28.80 -8.50
N ASP A 228 -5.25 29.41 -9.57
CA ASP A 228 -5.34 30.86 -9.68
C ASP A 228 -6.26 31.38 -8.57
N ASP A 229 -7.40 30.73 -8.36
CA ASP A 229 -8.34 31.05 -7.28
C ASP A 229 -7.71 30.83 -5.90
N LEU A 230 -7.02 29.67 -5.70
CA LEU A 230 -6.34 29.38 -4.46
C LEU A 230 -5.23 30.42 -4.15
N HIS A 231 -4.43 30.78 -5.15
CA HIS A 231 -3.38 31.78 -4.99
C HIS A 231 -3.96 33.16 -4.63
N ALA A 232 -5.02 33.58 -5.33
CA ALA A 232 -5.71 34.82 -5.04
C ALA A 232 -6.25 34.83 -3.60
N GLU A 233 -6.82 33.71 -3.14
CA GLU A 233 -7.39 33.59 -1.80
C GLU A 233 -6.30 33.56 -0.70
N ILE A 234 -5.15 32.89 -0.94
CA ILE A 234 -3.99 32.93 -0.05
C ILE A 234 -3.53 34.38 0.17
N VAL A 235 -3.41 35.16 -0.90
CA VAL A 235 -3.01 36.55 -0.86
C VAL A 235 -4.05 37.40 -0.14
N GLN A 236 -5.34 37.18 -0.43
CA GLN A 236 -6.45 37.90 0.20
C GLN A 236 -6.54 37.65 1.71
N CYS A 237 -6.26 36.42 2.15
CA CYS A 237 -6.21 36.06 3.57
C CYS A 237 -4.97 36.57 4.30
N GLY A 238 -4.06 37.29 3.62
CA GLY A 238 -2.84 37.83 4.22
C GLY A 238 -1.74 36.80 4.49
N PHE A 239 -1.88 35.57 4.02
CA PHE A 239 -0.84 34.56 4.12
C PHE A 239 0.18 34.70 2.99
N ARG A 240 1.41 34.34 3.28
CA ARG A 240 2.46 34.21 2.27
C ARG A 240 2.75 32.74 2.03
N ALA A 241 2.52 32.28 0.80
CA ALA A 241 3.00 30.98 0.35
C ALA A 241 4.55 31.00 0.34
N VAL A 242 5.16 30.15 1.15
CA VAL A 242 6.62 30.14 1.33
C VAL A 242 7.25 28.82 0.90
N GLY A 243 6.45 27.90 0.48
CA GLY A 243 6.88 26.57 0.09
C GLY A 243 6.10 26.01 -1.08
N GLU A 244 6.17 24.71 -1.18
CA GLU A 244 5.51 23.94 -2.20
C GLU A 244 4.01 23.82 -1.94
N THR A 245 3.25 23.68 -3.01
CA THR A 245 1.83 23.35 -2.97
C THR A 245 1.62 21.92 -3.45
N PHE A 246 0.92 21.13 -2.66
CA PHE A 246 0.59 19.74 -2.97
C PHE A 246 -0.90 19.59 -3.20
N SER A 247 -1.28 18.80 -4.20
CA SER A 247 -2.68 18.49 -4.50
C SER A 247 -2.89 17.00 -4.72
N SER A 248 -3.99 16.48 -4.18
CA SER A 248 -4.42 15.09 -4.38
C SER A 248 -5.94 15.03 -4.52
N ILE A 249 -6.44 14.10 -5.34
CA ILE A 249 -7.86 13.84 -5.46
C ILE A 249 -8.33 13.06 -4.22
N VAL A 250 -9.30 13.60 -3.51
CA VAL A 250 -9.89 12.95 -2.33
C VAL A 250 -11.20 12.24 -2.63
N ALA A 251 -11.94 12.71 -3.62
CA ALA A 251 -13.16 12.08 -4.11
C ALA A 251 -13.39 12.41 -5.59
N SER A 252 -14.09 11.52 -6.29
CA SER A 252 -14.61 11.73 -7.64
C SER A 252 -16.08 11.31 -7.63
N ARG A 253 -16.95 12.13 -8.20
CA ARG A 253 -18.38 11.85 -8.28
C ARG A 253 -18.87 12.04 -9.70
N GLU A 254 -19.51 11.02 -10.24
CA GLU A 254 -20.24 11.11 -11.50
C GLU A 254 -21.56 11.86 -11.27
N GLN A 255 -21.85 12.79 -12.17
CA GLN A 255 -23.09 13.57 -12.17
C GLN A 255 -24.13 12.92 -13.09
N PRO A 256 -25.42 13.25 -12.95
CA PRO A 256 -26.48 12.70 -13.81
C PRO A 256 -26.29 12.96 -15.32
N ASP A 257 -25.51 13.97 -15.68
CA ASP A 257 -25.18 14.30 -17.08
C ASP A 257 -23.92 13.56 -17.59
N GLY A 258 -23.37 12.63 -16.80
CA GLY A 258 -22.15 11.86 -17.11
C GLY A 258 -20.85 12.64 -16.92
N SER A 259 -20.89 13.89 -16.46
CA SER A 259 -19.67 14.62 -16.09
C SER A 259 -19.09 14.11 -14.78
N ILE A 260 -17.78 14.28 -14.60
CA ILE A 260 -17.08 13.87 -13.37
C ILE A 260 -16.62 15.11 -12.61
N VAL A 261 -17.09 15.24 -11.38
CA VAL A 261 -16.60 16.25 -10.45
C VAL A 261 -15.58 15.64 -9.52
N ASN A 262 -14.36 16.19 -9.56
CA ASN A 262 -13.29 15.83 -8.65
C ASN A 262 -13.17 16.83 -7.50
N TYR A 263 -12.93 16.30 -6.30
CA TYR A 263 -12.63 17.07 -5.10
C TYR A 263 -11.12 16.96 -4.85
N HIS A 264 -10.45 18.09 -4.94
CA HIS A 264 -9.01 18.19 -4.75
C HIS A 264 -8.71 18.74 -3.34
N LEU A 265 -7.93 18.00 -2.57
CA LEU A 265 -7.33 18.50 -1.34
C LEU A 265 -5.98 19.11 -1.67
N THR A 266 -5.89 20.41 -1.50
CA THR A 266 -4.66 21.17 -1.79
C THR A 266 -4.09 21.74 -0.50
N ARG A 267 -2.77 21.71 -0.38
CA ARG A 267 -2.01 22.11 0.79
C ARG A 267 -0.83 22.95 0.37
N THR A 268 -0.76 24.16 0.90
CA THR A 268 0.34 25.10 0.63
C THR A 268 1.09 25.40 1.92
N LYS A 269 2.42 25.24 1.92
CA LYS A 269 3.26 25.55 3.08
C LYS A 269 3.20 27.05 3.35
N ILE A 270 2.89 27.43 4.59
CA ILE A 270 2.86 28.81 5.05
C ILE A 270 3.82 29.02 6.21
N TYR A 271 4.25 30.29 6.44
CA TYR A 271 4.74 30.75 7.73
C TYR A 271 3.60 31.43 8.46
N THR A 272 3.41 31.04 9.70
CA THR A 272 2.57 31.75 10.66
C THR A 272 3.38 32.83 11.33
#